data_9cbbf49ebd9fbb57e2056aeaba891668
#
_entry.id   9cbbf49ebd9fbb57e2056aeaba891668
#
_cell.length_a   1.000
_cell.length_b   1.000
_cell.length_c   1.000
_cell.angle_alpha   90.00
_cell.angle_beta   90.00
_cell.angle_gamma   90.00
#
_symmetry.space_group_name_H-M   'P 1'
#
loop_
_entity.id
_entity.type
_entity.pdbx_description
1 polymer ?
#
loop_
_entity_poly.entity_id
_entity_poly.type
_entity_poly.pdbx_seq_one_letter_code
_entity_poly.pdbx_strand_id
1 'polypeptide(L)'
;MDHSGHGTHHSDKTGSASEDVSGAEDILEAYRAALVSRDAEGMSALFAEASAIFENGKSEGSFANYMEHHLGPELDAITSFTFTDPTLTMTRKGHMAYGYETYGYRIELEDGRVIERDGVATSVLSHDESGWKIVQYHSSSRAPRRP
;
A
#
# COMPACT_ATOMS: atom_id res chain seq x y z
N MET A 1 -16.66 1.46 15.84
CA MET A 1 -16.01 1.68 16.74
C MET A 1 -15.71 1.65 17.55
N ASP A 2 -15.76 1.55 17.13
CA ASP A 2 -15.20 1.69 18.18
C ASP A 2 -14.87 1.77 18.68
N HIS A 3 -14.83 1.64 18.34
CA HIS A 3 -14.12 1.69 19.43
C HIS A 3 -13.77 2.03 19.94
N SER A 4 -13.70 2.19 19.39
CA SER A 4 -13.17 2.55 20.34
C SER A 4 -12.92 2.65 20.95
N GLY A 5 -13.26 2.54 20.86
CA GLY A 5 -12.61 2.73 21.81
C GLY A 5 -12.42 2.93 22.27
N HIS A 6 -12.22 2.95 22.06
CA HIS A 6 -11.64 3.33 23.12
C HIS A 6 -11.37 3.84 23.53
N GLY A 7 -11.59 3.92 23.20
CA GLY A 7 -11.04 4.56 23.96
C GLY A 7 -10.85 5.01 24.36
N THR A 8 -10.84 5.17 24.35
CA THR A 8 -10.44 5.79 24.97
C THR A 8 -10.09 6.27 25.42
N HIS A 9 -9.75 6.49 25.44
CA HIS A 9 -9.04 7.11 26.21
C HIS A 9 -8.62 7.71 26.50
N HIS A 10 -8.54 8.04 26.63
CA HIS A 10 -7.80 8.91 27.07
C HIS A 10 -6.99 9.35 27.44
N SER A 11 -6.80 9.71 27.58
CA SER A 11 -5.89 10.25 27.94
C SER A 11 -5.05 10.60 28.15
N ASP A 12 -4.64 11.08 28.13
CA ASP A 12 -3.64 11.47 28.36
C ASP A 12 -2.93 11.87 28.47
N LYS A 13 -2.66 12.11 28.69
CA LYS A 13 -2.00 12.62 28.89
C LYS A 13 -0.98 13.05 28.71
N THR A 14 -0.96 13.50 29.09
CA THR A 14 0.16 13.91 28.73
C THR A 14 0.73 13.41 27.58
N GLY A 15 1.17 12.68 27.47
CA GLY A 15 1.65 12.12 26.33
C GLY A 15 0.53 11.99 25.43
N SER A 16 0.63 12.20 24.29
CA SER A 16 -0.45 12.08 23.37
C SER A 16 -0.73 10.61 23.14
N ALA A 17 -1.95 10.22 23.24
CA ALA A 17 -2.38 8.93 22.77
C ALA A 17 -2.22 8.90 21.26
N SER A 18 -1.77 7.79 20.72
CA SER A 18 -1.68 7.62 19.27
C SER A 18 -3.09 7.60 18.68
N GLU A 19 -3.28 8.25 17.57
CA GLU A 19 -4.54 8.19 16.85
C GLU A 19 -4.68 6.82 16.20
N ASP A 20 -5.91 6.36 16.04
CA ASP A 20 -6.20 5.03 15.49
C ASP A 20 -5.83 4.99 14.00
N VAL A 21 -4.91 4.11 13.64
CA VAL A 21 -4.45 3.95 12.27
C VAL A 21 -5.05 2.71 11.60
N SER A 22 -5.92 1.96 12.28
CA SER A 22 -6.38 0.68 11.76
C SER A 22 -7.07 0.81 10.40
N GLY A 23 -7.85 1.87 10.19
CA GLY A 23 -8.51 2.08 8.91
C GLY A 23 -7.52 2.29 7.77
N ALA A 24 -6.47 3.08 8.02
CA ALA A 24 -5.44 3.32 7.01
C ALA A 24 -4.62 2.05 6.76
N GLU A 25 -4.31 1.30 7.83
CA GLU A 25 -3.60 0.02 7.68
C GLU A 25 -4.40 -0.96 6.84
N ASP A 26 -5.72 -1.02 7.06
CA ASP A 26 -6.59 -1.91 6.30
C ASP A 26 -6.52 -1.63 4.82
N ILE A 27 -6.44 -0.35 4.42
CA ILE A 27 -6.33 0.03 3.01
C ILE A 27 -5.05 -0.52 2.40
N LEU A 28 -3.92 -0.37 3.09
CA LEU A 28 -2.64 -0.86 2.56
C LEU A 28 -2.59 -2.38 2.53
N GLU A 29 -3.17 -3.04 3.53
CA GLU A 29 -3.25 -4.50 3.53
C GLU A 29 -4.18 -4.98 2.41
N ALA A 30 -5.27 -4.25 2.15
CA ALA A 30 -6.16 -4.58 1.05
C ALA A 30 -5.46 -4.42 -0.31
N TYR A 31 -4.59 -3.42 -0.45
CA TYR A 31 -3.82 -3.25 -1.68
C TYR A 31 -2.88 -4.44 -1.90
N ARG A 32 -2.21 -4.88 -0.83
CA ARG A 32 -1.33 -6.05 -0.93
C ARG A 32 -2.14 -7.29 -1.32
N ALA A 33 -3.29 -7.49 -0.70
CA ALA A 33 -4.17 -8.62 -1.03
C ALA A 33 -4.66 -8.55 -2.48
N ALA A 34 -4.98 -7.35 -2.96
CA ALA A 34 -5.42 -7.17 -4.34
C ALA A 34 -4.30 -7.47 -5.34
N LEU A 35 -3.05 -7.18 -4.99
CA LEU A 35 -1.91 -7.56 -5.82
C LEU A 35 -1.76 -9.08 -5.88
N VAL A 36 -1.92 -9.77 -4.76
CA VAL A 36 -1.84 -11.23 -4.73
C VAL A 36 -2.94 -11.85 -5.60
N SER A 37 -4.15 -11.30 -5.56
CA SER A 37 -5.26 -11.81 -6.36
C SER A 37 -5.31 -11.19 -7.76
N ARG A 38 -4.47 -10.23 -8.04
CA ARG A 38 -4.39 -9.49 -9.31
C ARG A 38 -5.74 -8.85 -9.65
N ASP A 39 -6.35 -8.25 -8.64
CA ASP A 39 -7.68 -7.63 -8.73
C ASP A 39 -7.54 -6.13 -9.03
N ALA A 40 -7.52 -5.79 -10.31
CA ALA A 40 -7.29 -4.40 -10.75
C ALA A 40 -8.37 -3.45 -10.24
N GLU A 41 -9.63 -3.87 -10.26
CA GLU A 41 -10.71 -3.02 -9.76
C GLU A 41 -10.60 -2.80 -8.25
N GLY A 42 -10.26 -3.87 -7.52
CA GLY A 42 -10.07 -3.77 -6.08
C GLY A 42 -8.94 -2.82 -5.74
N MET A 43 -7.84 -2.86 -6.50
CA MET A 43 -6.73 -1.93 -6.30
C MET A 43 -7.18 -0.49 -6.54
N SER A 44 -7.84 -0.24 -7.67
CA SER A 44 -8.24 1.12 -8.06
C SER A 44 -9.17 1.76 -7.03
N ALA A 45 -10.01 0.97 -6.39
CA ALA A 45 -10.94 1.47 -5.39
C ALA A 45 -10.25 2.03 -4.14
N LEU A 46 -8.98 1.67 -3.93
CA LEU A 46 -8.23 2.07 -2.73
C LEU A 46 -7.52 3.41 -2.88
N PHE A 47 -7.45 3.93 -4.11
CA PHE A 47 -6.70 5.17 -4.40
C PHE A 47 -7.64 6.33 -4.66
N ALA A 48 -7.23 7.52 -4.22
CA ALA A 48 -7.94 8.74 -4.57
C ALA A 48 -7.76 8.99 -6.07
N GLU A 49 -8.73 9.66 -6.68
CA GLU A 49 -8.63 10.02 -8.09
C GLU A 49 -7.39 10.88 -8.33
N ALA A 50 -7.16 11.85 -7.47
CA ALA A 50 -6.00 12.73 -7.55
C ALA A 50 -4.85 12.13 -6.74
N SER A 51 -4.35 10.99 -7.17
CA SER A 51 -3.22 10.31 -6.52
C SER A 51 -1.94 10.53 -7.30
N ALA A 52 -0.80 10.26 -6.64
CA ALA A 52 0.52 10.37 -7.26
C ALA A 52 1.31 9.10 -6.98
N ILE A 53 1.73 8.43 -8.04
CA ILE A 53 2.43 7.14 -7.95
C ILE A 53 3.85 7.30 -8.47
N PHE A 54 4.80 6.78 -7.72
CA PHE A 54 6.22 6.76 -8.10
C PHE A 54 6.75 5.35 -7.92
N GLU A 55 7.55 4.90 -8.86
CA GLU A 55 8.14 3.57 -8.78
C GLU A 55 9.53 3.59 -9.38
N ASN A 56 10.51 3.19 -8.57
CA ASN A 56 11.90 3.02 -9.04
C ASN A 56 12.43 4.24 -9.80
N GLY A 57 12.15 5.43 -9.28
CA GLY A 57 12.67 6.66 -9.85
C GLY A 57 11.80 7.25 -10.95
N LYS A 58 10.66 6.65 -11.26
CA LYS A 58 9.77 7.13 -12.30
C LYS A 58 8.48 7.69 -11.71
N SER A 59 8.03 8.83 -12.24
CA SER A 59 6.73 9.40 -11.90
C SER A 59 5.68 8.77 -12.82
N GLU A 60 4.71 8.08 -12.24
CA GLU A 60 3.70 7.32 -13.00
C GLU A 60 2.37 8.06 -13.14
N GLY A 61 2.25 9.27 -12.54
CA GLY A 61 1.00 10.01 -12.56
C GLY A 61 0.01 9.49 -11.53
N SER A 62 -1.28 9.55 -11.86
CA SER A 62 -2.32 9.02 -10.98
C SER A 62 -2.30 7.50 -10.99
N PHE A 63 -3.01 6.89 -10.02
CA PHE A 63 -3.10 5.42 -10.03
C PHE A 63 -3.80 4.92 -11.30
N ALA A 64 -4.80 5.66 -11.81
CA ALA A 64 -5.45 5.28 -13.06
C ALA A 64 -4.45 5.25 -14.22
N ASN A 65 -3.56 6.25 -14.29
CA ASN A 65 -2.54 6.29 -15.33
C ASN A 65 -1.53 5.14 -15.16
N TYR A 66 -1.11 4.90 -13.92
CA TYR A 66 -0.20 3.80 -13.61
C TYR A 66 -0.81 2.46 -13.98
N MET A 67 -2.09 2.25 -13.67
CA MET A 67 -2.78 1.01 -14.01
C MET A 67 -2.86 0.83 -15.52
N GLU A 68 -3.22 1.89 -16.25
CA GLU A 68 -3.40 1.80 -17.69
C GLU A 68 -2.09 1.53 -18.43
N HIS A 69 -1.02 2.22 -18.03
CA HIS A 69 0.22 2.23 -18.81
C HIS A 69 1.33 1.35 -18.26
N HIS A 70 1.22 0.86 -17.03
CA HIS A 70 2.30 0.10 -16.41
C HIS A 70 1.79 -1.18 -15.75
N LEU A 71 1.02 -1.04 -14.67
CA LEU A 71 0.66 -2.19 -13.84
C LEU A 71 -0.31 -3.14 -14.54
N GLY A 72 -1.32 -2.60 -15.22
CA GLY A 72 -2.31 -3.43 -15.91
C GLY A 72 -1.69 -4.39 -16.90
N PRO A 73 -0.86 -3.92 -17.84
CA PRO A 73 -0.17 -4.81 -18.76
C PRO A 73 0.71 -5.85 -18.04
N GLU A 74 1.35 -5.47 -16.93
CA GLU A 74 2.15 -6.43 -16.14
C GLU A 74 1.27 -7.50 -15.51
N LEU A 75 0.12 -7.10 -14.96
CA LEU A 75 -0.79 -8.06 -14.32
C LEU A 75 -1.25 -9.14 -15.28
N ASP A 76 -1.43 -8.79 -16.55
CA ASP A 76 -1.87 -9.75 -17.57
C ASP A 76 -0.86 -10.87 -17.78
N ALA A 77 0.41 -10.62 -17.51
CA ALA A 77 1.48 -11.59 -17.70
C ALA A 77 1.82 -12.37 -16.42
N ILE A 78 1.23 -12.00 -15.29
CA ILE A 78 1.54 -12.61 -13.99
C ILE A 78 0.61 -13.78 -13.71
N THR A 79 1.19 -14.93 -13.36
CA THR A 79 0.40 -16.11 -12.97
C THR A 79 0.38 -16.30 -11.45
N SER A 80 1.37 -15.73 -10.73
CA SER A 80 1.42 -15.84 -9.27
C SER A 80 2.14 -14.64 -8.69
N PHE A 81 1.61 -14.07 -7.62
CA PHE A 81 2.21 -12.95 -6.92
C PHE A 81 2.09 -13.23 -5.42
N THR A 82 3.22 -13.34 -4.72
CA THR A 82 3.20 -13.59 -3.28
C THR A 82 4.16 -12.65 -2.58
N PHE A 83 3.85 -12.36 -1.31
CA PHE A 83 4.70 -11.53 -0.45
C PHE A 83 5.31 -12.37 0.66
N THR A 84 6.49 -11.96 1.12
CA THR A 84 7.22 -12.63 2.19
C THR A 84 7.54 -11.61 3.27
N ASP A 85 7.23 -11.94 4.51
CA ASP A 85 7.56 -11.14 5.70
C ASP A 85 7.21 -9.66 5.56
N PRO A 86 5.98 -9.32 5.17
CA PRO A 86 5.61 -7.91 5.03
C PRO A 86 5.53 -7.23 6.39
N THR A 87 6.03 -5.99 6.43
CA THR A 87 5.90 -5.13 7.61
C THR A 87 5.21 -3.85 7.22
N LEU A 88 4.55 -3.21 8.16
CA LEU A 88 3.82 -1.97 7.92
C LEU A 88 3.86 -1.13 9.17
N THR A 89 4.33 0.12 9.04
CA THR A 89 4.36 1.07 10.14
C THR A 89 3.63 2.33 9.70
N MET A 90 2.56 2.69 10.42
CA MET A 90 1.70 3.83 10.06
C MET A 90 1.57 4.80 11.21
N THR A 91 1.44 6.08 10.87
CA THR A 91 1.15 7.16 11.80
C THR A 91 -0.02 7.95 11.26
N ARG A 92 -0.96 8.31 12.13
CA ARG A 92 -2.10 9.13 11.74
C ARG A 92 -2.03 10.49 12.40
N LYS A 93 -2.37 11.53 11.65
CA LYS A 93 -2.50 12.91 12.12
C LYS A 93 -3.80 13.46 11.55
N GLY A 94 -4.89 13.40 12.34
CA GLY A 94 -6.20 13.89 11.91
C GLY A 94 -6.73 13.14 10.71
N HIS A 95 -6.91 13.83 9.59
CA HIS A 95 -7.44 13.25 8.36
C HIS A 95 -6.37 12.71 7.43
N MET A 96 -5.11 12.68 7.89
CA MET A 96 -3.99 12.17 7.09
C MET A 96 -3.31 11.04 7.83
N ALA A 97 -2.78 10.09 7.07
CA ALA A 97 -1.93 9.03 7.62
C ALA A 97 -0.78 8.83 6.66
N TYR A 98 0.36 8.41 7.19
CA TYR A 98 1.54 8.14 6.38
C TYR A 98 2.29 6.98 7.00
N GLY A 99 3.09 6.32 6.18
CA GLY A 99 3.86 5.23 6.71
C GLY A 99 4.75 4.58 5.69
N TYR A 100 5.32 3.46 6.09
CA TYR A 100 6.25 2.74 5.24
C TYR A 100 6.10 1.24 5.43
N GLU A 101 6.54 0.50 4.41
CA GLU A 101 6.44 -0.95 4.36
C GLU A 101 7.75 -1.53 3.87
N THR A 102 8.07 -2.72 4.35
CA THR A 102 9.13 -3.53 3.77
C THR A 102 8.57 -4.92 3.50
N TYR A 103 9.06 -5.58 2.47
CA TYR A 103 8.55 -6.90 2.09
C TYR A 103 9.49 -7.56 1.08
N GLY A 104 9.44 -8.88 1.03
CA GLY A 104 9.95 -9.58 -0.13
C GLY A 104 8.78 -9.91 -1.04
N TYR A 105 9.02 -10.05 -2.35
CA TYR A 105 7.96 -10.54 -3.21
C TYR A 105 8.52 -11.48 -4.28
N ARG A 106 7.63 -12.36 -4.75
CA ARG A 106 7.94 -13.34 -5.77
C ARG A 106 6.81 -13.32 -6.78
N ILE A 107 7.17 -13.14 -8.04
CA ILE A 107 6.24 -13.09 -9.15
C ILE A 107 6.61 -14.20 -10.13
N GLU A 108 5.60 -14.96 -10.59
CA GLU A 108 5.79 -15.93 -11.66
C GLU A 108 5.06 -15.41 -12.88
N LEU A 109 5.71 -15.48 -14.03
CA LEU A 109 5.17 -14.98 -15.29
C LEU A 109 4.75 -16.15 -16.18
N GLU A 110 3.85 -15.86 -17.12
CA GLU A 110 3.33 -16.87 -18.07
C GLU A 110 4.43 -17.60 -18.82
N ASP A 111 5.53 -16.89 -19.12
CA ASP A 111 6.64 -17.47 -19.88
C ASP A 111 7.59 -18.30 -19.02
N GLY A 112 7.27 -18.47 -17.75
CA GLY A 112 8.05 -19.29 -16.83
C GLY A 112 9.11 -18.54 -16.04
N ARG A 113 9.34 -17.26 -16.34
CA ARG A 113 10.30 -16.46 -15.57
C ARG A 113 9.78 -16.24 -14.15
N VAL A 114 10.72 -16.21 -13.21
CA VAL A 114 10.43 -15.94 -11.81
C VAL A 114 11.21 -14.69 -11.40
N ILE A 115 10.54 -13.76 -10.76
CA ILE A 115 11.15 -12.52 -10.29
C ILE A 115 11.04 -12.52 -8.77
N GLU A 116 12.18 -12.37 -8.09
CA GLU A 116 12.22 -12.25 -6.63
C GLU A 116 12.96 -10.98 -6.29
N ARG A 117 12.38 -10.16 -5.42
CA ARG A 117 12.97 -8.87 -5.05
C ARG A 117 12.61 -8.53 -3.61
N ASP A 118 13.44 -7.66 -3.01
CA ASP A 118 13.12 -7.01 -1.74
C ASP A 118 12.60 -5.62 -2.06
N GLY A 119 11.45 -5.28 -1.50
CA GLY A 119 10.78 -4.02 -1.79
C GLY A 119 10.57 -3.16 -0.57
N VAL A 120 10.46 -1.86 -0.80
CA VAL A 120 10.07 -0.88 0.19
C VAL A 120 9.03 0.04 -0.43
N ALA A 121 8.14 0.57 0.39
CA ALA A 121 7.15 1.53 -0.09
C ALA A 121 6.87 2.55 1.00
N THR A 122 6.57 3.78 0.59
CA THR A 122 6.04 4.80 1.49
C THR A 122 4.70 5.26 0.95
N SER A 123 3.80 5.64 1.83
CA SER A 123 2.46 6.02 1.41
C SER A 123 1.91 7.14 2.26
N VAL A 124 1.01 7.91 1.63
CA VAL A 124 0.21 8.93 2.31
C VAL A 124 -1.24 8.66 1.96
N LEU A 125 -2.10 8.67 2.98
CA LEU A 125 -3.52 8.45 2.82
C LEU A 125 -4.27 9.64 3.38
N SER A 126 -5.48 9.89 2.86
CA SER A 126 -6.35 10.90 3.44
C SER A 126 -7.72 10.28 3.70
N HIS A 127 -8.43 10.85 4.65
CA HIS A 127 -9.72 10.35 5.10
C HIS A 127 -10.77 11.42 4.89
N ASP A 128 -11.86 11.03 4.24
CA ASP A 128 -13.02 11.90 4.09
C ASP A 128 -14.28 11.06 4.30
N GLU A 129 -15.44 11.58 3.88
CA GLU A 129 -16.72 10.90 4.06
C GLU A 129 -16.74 9.49 3.46
N SER A 130 -15.96 9.27 2.41
CA SER A 130 -15.91 7.97 1.73
C SER A 130 -14.87 7.03 2.34
N GLY A 131 -14.20 7.45 3.42
CA GLY A 131 -13.20 6.64 4.11
C GLY A 131 -11.78 7.00 3.72
N TRP A 132 -10.86 6.10 4.00
CA TRP A 132 -9.44 6.29 3.71
C TRP A 132 -9.15 5.97 2.25
N LYS A 133 -8.31 6.81 1.61
CA LYS A 133 -7.83 6.57 0.24
C LYS A 133 -6.36 6.89 0.18
N ILE A 134 -5.61 6.14 -0.64
CA ILE A 134 -4.19 6.40 -0.86
C ILE A 134 -4.07 7.59 -1.82
N VAL A 135 -3.35 8.63 -1.41
CA VAL A 135 -3.12 9.81 -2.25
C VAL A 135 -1.71 9.86 -2.81
N GLN A 136 -0.76 9.14 -2.20
CA GLN A 136 0.59 9.07 -2.71
C GLN A 136 1.19 7.72 -2.35
N TYR A 137 1.85 7.09 -3.31
CA TYR A 137 2.46 5.79 -3.10
C TYR A 137 3.77 5.73 -3.88
N HIS A 138 4.86 5.43 -3.19
CA HIS A 138 6.17 5.41 -3.79
C HIS A 138 6.84 4.10 -3.40
N SER A 139 7.14 3.26 -4.38
CA SER A 139 7.78 1.98 -4.13
C SER A 139 9.06 1.83 -4.92
N SER A 140 9.96 1.00 -4.39
CA SER A 140 11.17 0.62 -5.09
C SER A 140 11.56 -0.77 -4.64
N SER A 141 12.40 -1.41 -5.43
CA SER A 141 12.85 -2.75 -5.12
C SER A 141 14.27 -2.97 -5.60
N ARG A 142 14.87 -4.02 -5.08
CA ARG A 142 16.22 -4.42 -5.48
C ARG A 142 16.33 -5.93 -5.44
N ALA A 143 17.43 -6.45 -5.99
CA ALA A 143 17.70 -7.88 -5.93
C ALA A 143 17.74 -8.34 -4.47
N PRO A 144 17.25 -9.55 -4.17
CA PRO A 144 17.21 -10.03 -2.79
C PRO A 144 18.61 -10.15 -2.22
N ARG A 145 18.75 -9.91 -0.92
CA ARG A 145 20.00 -10.11 -0.23
C ARG A 145 20.25 -11.60 -0.08
N ARG A 146 21.49 -12.00 -0.27
CA ARG A 146 21.90 -13.39 -0.10
C ARG A 146 22.84 -13.49 1.09
N PRO A 147 22.68 -14.52 1.94
CA PRO A 147 23.63 -14.75 3.02
C PRO A 147 25.01 -15.08 2.47
#